data_cb4a18db261e9261a82453956cca2500
#
_entry.id   cb4a18db261e9261a82453956cca2500
#
_cell.length_a   1.000
_cell.length_b   1.000
_cell.length_c   1.000
_cell.angle_alpha   90.00
_cell.angle_beta   90.00
_cell.angle_gamma   90.00
#
_symmetry.space_group_name_H-M   'P 1'
#
loop_
_entity.id
_entity.type
_entity.pdbx_description
1 polymer ?
#
loop_
_entity_poly.entity_id
_entity_poly.type
_entity_poly.pdbx_seq_one_letter_code
_entity_poly.pdbx_strand_id
1 'polypeptide(L)'
;MTGVTLKTLPARRQRLHRLYFRLMDIALVASLLVLLEAVLPIDVPVDEDGNVELWAGVLGYVLVFFSFLLTPVLVLARFMRDEYAERLFRRTTDILVYIAVTVPFVIFLAATIVFLVTRAPEAPYPFSLFMGEISIWSAMAQPYRYFCLLFVFIFQFLRWRDSR
;
A
#
# COMPACT_ATOMS: atom_id res chain seq x y z
N MET A 1 37.51 -28.87 12.37
CA MET A 1 36.41 -28.71 11.39
C MET A 1 35.10 -28.99 12.11
N THR A 2 34.49 -27.98 12.70
CA THR A 2 33.22 -28.06 13.44
C THR A 2 32.08 -27.97 12.46
N GLY A 3 31.42 -29.13 12.20
CA GLY A 3 30.22 -29.18 11.35
C GLY A 3 29.09 -28.36 11.96
N VAL A 4 28.78 -27.23 11.32
CA VAL A 4 27.60 -26.45 11.64
C VAL A 4 26.39 -27.27 11.18
N THR A 5 25.76 -27.96 12.12
CA THR A 5 24.46 -28.61 11.88
C THR A 5 23.43 -27.53 11.56
N LEU A 6 23.09 -27.40 10.30
CA LEU A 6 21.94 -26.59 9.83
C LEU A 6 20.68 -27.07 10.55
N LYS A 7 20.29 -26.34 11.58
CA LYS A 7 19.08 -26.58 12.36
C LYS A 7 17.89 -26.40 11.40
N THR A 8 17.37 -27.50 10.87
CA THR A 8 16.17 -27.49 10.02
C THR A 8 15.02 -26.88 10.80
N LEU A 9 14.49 -25.76 10.33
CA LEU A 9 13.35 -25.11 10.95
C LEU A 9 12.16 -26.09 11.00
N PRO A 10 11.38 -26.13 12.09
CA PRO A 10 10.23 -27.02 12.20
C PRO A 10 9.26 -26.78 11.04
N ALA A 11 8.74 -27.84 10.44
CA ALA A 11 7.92 -27.83 9.23
C ALA A 11 6.72 -26.82 9.29
N ARG A 12 6.19 -26.57 10.48
CA ARG A 12 5.14 -25.57 10.74
C ARG A 12 5.63 -24.15 10.44
N ARG A 13 6.86 -23.80 10.80
CA ARG A 13 7.44 -22.46 10.58
C ARG A 13 7.68 -22.19 9.10
N GLN A 14 8.11 -23.22 8.34
CA GLN A 14 8.28 -23.11 6.89
C GLN A 14 6.94 -22.90 6.16
N ARG A 15 5.84 -23.49 6.67
CA ARG A 15 4.50 -23.27 6.07
C ARG A 15 3.99 -21.85 6.30
N LEU A 16 4.14 -21.31 7.52
CA LEU A 16 3.74 -19.95 7.85
C LEU A 16 4.50 -18.91 7.02
N HIS A 17 5.77 -19.15 6.81
CA HIS A 17 6.62 -18.30 6.00
C HIS A 17 6.20 -18.27 4.53
N ARG A 18 5.97 -19.44 3.93
CA ARG A 18 5.43 -19.52 2.56
C ARG A 18 4.05 -18.86 2.44
N LEU A 19 3.21 -18.99 3.47
CA LEU A 19 1.91 -18.35 3.52
C LEU A 19 2.05 -16.82 3.54
N TYR A 20 2.97 -16.28 4.34
CA TYR A 20 3.23 -14.84 4.40
C TYR A 20 3.53 -14.24 3.02
N PHE A 21 4.45 -14.84 2.26
CA PHE A 21 4.78 -14.35 0.92
C PHE A 21 3.62 -14.49 -0.07
N ARG A 22 2.87 -15.61 -0.02
CA ARG A 22 1.68 -15.77 -0.87
C ARG A 22 0.61 -14.71 -0.58
N LEU A 23 0.39 -14.41 0.69
CA LEU A 23 -0.55 -13.36 1.07
C LEU A 23 -0.07 -11.97 0.59
N MET A 24 1.23 -11.71 0.64
CA MET A 24 1.81 -10.49 0.07
C MET A 24 1.66 -10.44 -1.45
N ASP A 25 1.80 -11.57 -2.15
CA ASP A 25 1.58 -11.66 -3.61
C ASP A 25 0.11 -11.38 -3.95
N ILE A 26 -0.83 -11.92 -3.18
CA ILE A 26 -2.28 -11.63 -3.31
C ILE A 26 -2.59 -10.17 -3.04
N ALA A 27 -2.01 -9.60 -1.97
CA ALA A 27 -2.18 -8.18 -1.65
C ALA A 27 -1.65 -7.27 -2.78
N LEU A 28 -0.53 -7.64 -3.43
CA LEU A 28 -0.02 -6.91 -4.59
C LEU A 28 -1.01 -6.94 -5.76
N VAL A 29 -1.50 -8.11 -6.14
CA VAL A 29 -2.46 -8.25 -7.25
C VAL A 29 -3.74 -7.47 -6.96
N ALA A 30 -4.29 -7.59 -5.76
CA ALA A 30 -5.47 -6.83 -5.35
C ALA A 30 -5.22 -5.32 -5.38
N SER A 31 -4.05 -4.87 -4.91
CA SER A 31 -3.66 -3.45 -4.94
C SER A 31 -3.50 -2.91 -6.37
N LEU A 32 -2.96 -3.72 -7.29
CA LEU A 32 -2.87 -3.37 -8.71
C LEU A 32 -4.24 -3.25 -9.35
N LEU A 33 -5.16 -4.16 -9.04
CA LEU A 33 -6.53 -4.11 -9.57
C LEU A 33 -7.28 -2.87 -9.07
N VAL A 34 -7.17 -2.54 -7.79
CA VAL A 34 -7.77 -1.31 -7.22
C VAL A 34 -7.15 -0.06 -7.85
N LEU A 35 -5.85 -0.06 -8.12
CA LEU A 35 -5.20 1.06 -8.81
C LEU A 35 -5.67 1.17 -10.27
N LEU A 36 -5.84 0.04 -10.95
CA LEU A 36 -6.34 -0.02 -12.32
C LEU A 36 -7.77 0.51 -12.42
N GLU A 37 -8.65 0.11 -11.50
CA GLU A 37 -10.01 0.63 -11.37
C GLU A 37 -10.03 2.15 -11.14
N ALA A 38 -9.10 2.68 -10.35
CA ALA A 38 -9.00 4.11 -10.08
C ALA A 38 -8.53 4.94 -11.30
N VAL A 39 -7.80 4.32 -12.23
CA VAL A 39 -7.22 4.99 -13.41
C VAL A 39 -8.11 4.81 -14.65
N LEU A 40 -8.70 3.64 -14.80
CA LEU A 40 -9.60 3.35 -15.92
C LEU A 40 -11.05 3.60 -15.50
N PRO A 41 -11.84 4.32 -16.33
CA PRO A 41 -13.27 4.42 -16.10
C PRO A 41 -13.91 3.06 -16.40
N ILE A 42 -13.91 2.18 -15.39
CA ILE A 42 -14.57 0.89 -15.50
C ILE A 42 -16.02 1.10 -15.08
N ASP A 43 -16.95 0.96 -16.02
CA ASP A 43 -18.36 1.02 -15.70
C ASP A 43 -18.71 -0.20 -14.84
N VAL A 44 -19.12 0.08 -13.60
CA VAL A 44 -19.58 -0.97 -12.69
C VAL A 44 -20.94 -1.45 -13.20
N PRO A 45 -21.12 -2.76 -13.45
CA PRO A 45 -22.39 -3.28 -13.91
C PRO A 45 -23.48 -3.05 -12.86
N VAL A 46 -24.57 -2.40 -13.31
CA VAL A 46 -25.76 -2.12 -12.52
C VAL A 46 -26.93 -2.94 -13.06
N ASP A 47 -27.80 -3.36 -12.18
CA ASP A 47 -29.05 -4.05 -12.55
C ASP A 47 -30.11 -3.07 -13.10
N GLU A 48 -31.28 -3.58 -13.51
CA GLU A 48 -32.38 -2.79 -14.04
C GLU A 48 -32.92 -1.75 -13.04
N ASP A 49 -32.71 -1.98 -11.75
CA ASP A 49 -33.11 -1.07 -10.66
C ASP A 49 -32.03 -0.03 -10.32
N GLY A 50 -30.88 -0.04 -11.03
CA GLY A 50 -29.78 0.88 -10.81
C GLY A 50 -28.87 0.51 -9.63
N ASN A 51 -29.03 -0.68 -9.04
CA ASN A 51 -28.15 -1.17 -7.99
C ASN A 51 -26.93 -1.89 -8.60
N VAL A 52 -25.80 -1.88 -7.89
CA VAL A 52 -24.60 -2.63 -8.30
C VAL A 52 -24.91 -4.12 -8.28
N GLU A 53 -24.66 -4.81 -9.38
CA GLU A 53 -24.83 -6.26 -9.44
C GLU A 53 -24.10 -6.98 -8.29
N LEU A 54 -24.73 -7.96 -7.69
CA LEU A 54 -24.25 -8.63 -6.47
C LEU A 54 -22.82 -9.16 -6.61
N TRP A 55 -22.49 -9.75 -7.75
CA TRP A 55 -21.15 -10.28 -8.00
C TRP A 55 -20.08 -9.16 -8.07
N ALA A 56 -20.41 -8.00 -8.66
CA ALA A 56 -19.51 -6.85 -8.74
C ALA A 56 -19.29 -6.24 -7.34
N GLY A 57 -20.35 -6.14 -6.54
CA GLY A 57 -20.26 -5.73 -5.14
C GLY A 57 -19.37 -6.66 -4.32
N VAL A 58 -19.59 -7.99 -4.42
CA VAL A 58 -18.75 -8.99 -3.73
C VAL A 58 -17.28 -8.89 -4.17
N LEU A 59 -17.03 -8.75 -5.47
CA LEU A 59 -15.67 -8.59 -5.98
C LEU A 59 -15.00 -7.33 -5.42
N GLY A 60 -15.71 -6.21 -5.40
CA GLY A 60 -15.24 -4.95 -4.80
C GLY A 60 -14.86 -5.12 -3.33
N TYR A 61 -15.71 -5.74 -2.53
CA TYR A 61 -15.40 -6.02 -1.12
C TYR A 61 -14.19 -6.94 -0.94
N VAL A 62 -14.04 -7.96 -1.77
CA VAL A 62 -12.88 -8.86 -1.76
C VAL A 62 -11.60 -8.11 -2.09
N LEU A 63 -11.62 -7.26 -3.12
CA LEU A 63 -10.47 -6.44 -3.50
C LEU A 63 -10.08 -5.46 -2.40
N VAL A 64 -11.04 -4.77 -1.81
CA VAL A 64 -10.83 -3.86 -0.67
C VAL A 64 -10.24 -4.60 0.53
N PHE A 65 -10.75 -5.79 0.85
CA PHE A 65 -10.24 -6.62 1.94
C PHE A 65 -8.76 -6.97 1.72
N PHE A 66 -8.42 -7.52 0.57
CA PHE A 66 -7.05 -7.96 0.29
C PHE A 66 -6.08 -6.79 0.10
N SER A 67 -6.53 -5.64 -0.40
CA SER A 67 -5.67 -4.46 -0.57
C SER A 67 -5.42 -3.72 0.75
N PHE A 68 -6.46 -3.50 1.55
CA PHE A 68 -6.40 -2.55 2.66
C PHE A 68 -6.48 -3.20 4.04
N LEU A 69 -7.13 -4.35 4.21
CA LEU A 69 -7.23 -5.01 5.51
C LEU A 69 -6.12 -6.05 5.70
N LEU A 70 -5.77 -6.78 4.66
CA LEU A 70 -4.73 -7.80 4.74
C LEU A 70 -3.34 -7.18 4.98
N THR A 71 -3.03 -6.05 4.36
CA THR A 71 -1.73 -5.38 4.50
C THR A 71 -1.37 -5.06 5.97
N PRO A 72 -2.19 -4.36 6.77
CA PRO A 72 -1.86 -4.11 8.17
C PRO A 72 -1.79 -5.39 9.01
N VAL A 73 -2.60 -6.40 8.69
CA VAL A 73 -2.49 -7.71 9.35
C VAL A 73 -1.10 -8.31 9.11
N LEU A 74 -0.59 -8.25 7.88
CA LEU A 74 0.75 -8.74 7.55
C LEU A 74 1.86 -7.88 8.17
N VAL A 75 1.65 -6.58 8.31
CA VAL A 75 2.55 -5.68 9.05
C VAL A 75 2.66 -6.10 10.52
N LEU A 76 1.55 -6.49 11.14
CA LEU A 76 1.49 -6.91 12.54
C LEU A 76 1.93 -8.37 12.74
N ALA A 77 1.85 -9.22 11.72
CA ALA A 77 2.12 -10.66 11.80
C ALA A 77 3.62 -11.00 11.89
N ARG A 78 4.30 -10.43 12.88
CA ARG A 78 5.74 -10.64 13.11
C ARG A 78 6.11 -12.11 13.28
N PHE A 79 5.21 -12.93 13.85
CA PHE A 79 5.41 -14.36 14.06
C PHE A 79 5.50 -15.19 12.78
N MET A 80 5.03 -14.65 11.65
CA MET A 80 5.07 -15.30 10.33
C MET A 80 6.36 -14.99 9.56
N ARG A 81 7.14 -14.01 10.01
CA ARG A 81 8.35 -13.57 9.31
C ARG A 81 9.56 -14.38 9.77
N ASP A 82 10.41 -14.75 8.82
CA ASP A 82 11.77 -15.21 9.08
C ASP A 82 12.77 -14.04 9.07
N GLU A 83 14.05 -14.31 9.21
CA GLU A 83 15.10 -13.29 9.20
C GLU A 83 15.16 -12.51 7.87
N TYR A 84 14.86 -13.18 6.75
CA TYR A 84 14.85 -12.55 5.45
C TYR A 84 13.64 -11.61 5.30
N ALA A 85 12.43 -12.08 5.61
CA ALA A 85 11.22 -11.27 5.58
C ALA A 85 11.29 -10.11 6.58
N GLU A 86 11.90 -10.29 7.74
CA GLU A 86 12.10 -9.22 8.72
C GLU A 86 13.09 -8.15 8.21
N ARG A 87 14.17 -8.54 7.53
CA ARG A 87 15.09 -7.59 6.87
C ARG A 87 14.39 -6.80 5.76
N LEU A 88 13.61 -7.48 4.92
CA LEU A 88 12.79 -6.84 3.89
C LEU A 88 11.80 -5.87 4.50
N PHE A 89 11.11 -6.27 5.55
CA PHE A 89 10.15 -5.44 6.27
C PHE A 89 10.78 -4.15 6.81
N ARG A 90 11.92 -4.25 7.49
CA ARG A 90 12.64 -3.08 8.02
C ARG A 90 13.04 -2.12 6.89
N ARG A 91 13.63 -2.62 5.82
CA ARG A 91 13.99 -1.79 4.66
C ARG A 91 12.76 -1.14 4.02
N THR A 92 11.65 -1.88 3.91
CA THR A 92 10.38 -1.34 3.41
C THR A 92 9.88 -0.21 4.29
N THR A 93 9.90 -0.41 5.61
CA THR A 93 9.45 0.59 6.59
C THR A 93 10.34 1.83 6.55
N ASP A 94 11.66 1.67 6.47
CA ASP A 94 12.59 2.79 6.37
C ASP A 94 12.30 3.64 5.11
N ILE A 95 12.18 3.00 3.94
CA ILE A 95 11.85 3.68 2.69
C ILE A 95 10.48 4.39 2.80
N LEU A 96 9.48 3.71 3.37
CA LEU A 96 8.15 4.28 3.53
C LEU A 96 8.15 5.52 4.43
N VAL A 97 8.90 5.49 5.53
CA VAL A 97 9.07 6.66 6.42
C VAL A 97 9.73 7.80 5.65
N TYR A 98 10.79 7.55 4.89
CA TYR A 98 11.41 8.56 4.05
C TYR A 98 10.43 9.18 3.05
N ILE A 99 9.65 8.36 2.35
CA ILE A 99 8.63 8.85 1.41
C ILE A 99 7.57 9.67 2.14
N ALA A 100 7.05 9.16 3.26
CA ALA A 100 5.99 9.80 4.02
C ALA A 100 6.40 11.17 4.61
N VAL A 101 7.67 11.38 4.87
CA VAL A 101 8.19 12.67 5.35
C VAL A 101 8.59 13.57 4.17
N THR A 102 9.33 13.03 3.21
CA THR A 102 9.94 13.84 2.14
C THR A 102 8.90 14.35 1.14
N VAL A 103 7.93 13.51 0.75
CA VAL A 103 6.95 13.90 -0.27
C VAL A 103 6.05 15.04 0.20
N PRO A 104 5.40 14.99 1.38
CA PRO A 104 4.61 16.13 1.86
C PRO A 104 5.47 17.38 2.09
N PHE A 105 6.71 17.22 2.57
CA PHE A 105 7.62 18.35 2.76
C PHE A 105 7.96 19.04 1.44
N VAL A 106 8.29 18.29 0.39
CA VAL A 106 8.59 18.85 -0.94
C VAL A 106 7.36 19.54 -1.54
N ILE A 107 6.18 18.93 -1.42
CA ILE A 107 4.92 19.54 -1.89
C ILE A 107 4.65 20.85 -1.14
N PHE A 108 4.77 20.83 0.18
CA PHE A 108 4.58 22.02 1.00
C PHE A 108 5.56 23.13 0.64
N LEU A 109 6.84 22.80 0.50
CA LEU A 109 7.87 23.76 0.09
C LEU A 109 7.58 24.36 -1.29
N ALA A 110 7.26 23.51 -2.28
CA ALA A 110 6.91 23.94 -3.62
C ALA A 110 5.67 24.84 -3.63
N ALA A 111 4.62 24.48 -2.88
CA ALA A 111 3.42 25.29 -2.73
C ALA A 111 3.72 26.66 -2.14
N THR A 112 4.56 26.69 -1.10
CA THR A 112 4.99 27.93 -0.43
C THR A 112 5.76 28.84 -1.39
N ILE A 113 6.71 28.29 -2.16
CA ILE A 113 7.47 29.06 -3.16
C ILE A 113 6.55 29.64 -4.22
N VAL A 114 5.64 28.82 -4.78
CA VAL A 114 4.69 29.28 -5.79
C VAL A 114 3.80 30.40 -5.24
N PHE A 115 3.29 30.24 -4.03
CA PHE A 115 2.47 31.26 -3.38
C PHE A 115 3.22 32.60 -3.20
N LEU A 116 4.47 32.54 -2.74
CA LEU A 116 5.30 33.72 -2.55
C LEU A 116 5.63 34.45 -3.88
N VAL A 117 5.85 33.68 -4.95
CA VAL A 117 6.19 34.26 -6.26
C VAL A 117 4.95 34.82 -6.96
N THR A 118 3.84 34.08 -6.96
CA THR A 118 2.63 34.48 -7.69
C THR A 118 1.79 35.51 -6.95
N ARG A 119 1.92 35.59 -5.62
CA ARG A 119 1.06 36.41 -4.74
C ARG A 119 -0.42 36.22 -5.02
N ALA A 120 -0.81 35.05 -5.57
CA ALA A 120 -2.18 34.76 -5.92
C ALA A 120 -3.03 34.60 -4.64
N PRO A 121 -4.27 35.17 -4.61
CA PRO A 121 -5.17 35.01 -3.47
C PRO A 121 -5.64 33.56 -3.29
N GLU A 122 -5.58 32.76 -4.35
CA GLU A 122 -5.93 31.35 -4.36
C GLU A 122 -4.74 30.50 -4.79
N ALA A 123 -4.64 29.30 -4.25
CA ALA A 123 -3.58 28.38 -4.60
C ALA A 123 -3.74 27.93 -6.08
N PRO A 124 -2.69 28.10 -6.92
CA PRO A 124 -2.75 27.65 -8.30
C PRO A 124 -2.76 26.12 -8.39
N TYR A 125 -3.30 25.58 -9.50
CA TYR A 125 -3.21 24.14 -9.78
C TYR A 125 -1.73 23.72 -9.89
N PRO A 126 -1.30 22.57 -9.33
CA PRO A 126 -2.10 21.51 -8.66
C PRO A 126 -2.33 21.71 -7.16
N PHE A 127 -1.84 22.77 -6.55
CA PHE A 127 -1.88 22.96 -5.08
C PHE A 127 -3.29 23.21 -4.54
N SER A 128 -4.19 23.76 -5.37
CA SER A 128 -5.60 23.90 -5.02
C SER A 128 -6.28 22.58 -4.65
N LEU A 129 -5.79 21.44 -5.17
CA LEU A 129 -6.29 20.11 -4.83
C LEU A 129 -6.03 19.73 -3.35
N PHE A 130 -5.03 20.35 -2.71
CA PHE A 130 -4.68 20.10 -1.32
C PHE A 130 -5.35 21.08 -0.33
N MET A 131 -6.00 22.12 -0.85
CA MET A 131 -6.64 23.16 -0.03
C MET A 131 -8.18 23.04 0.02
N GLY A 132 -8.75 21.99 -0.59
CA GLY A 132 -10.19 21.72 -0.51
C GLY A 132 -10.67 21.35 0.88
N GLU A 133 -11.97 21.38 1.10
CA GLU A 133 -12.58 20.91 2.34
C GLU A 133 -12.27 19.42 2.56
N ILE A 134 -11.47 19.13 3.58
CA ILE A 134 -11.08 17.78 3.92
C ILE A 134 -11.98 17.31 5.08
N SER A 135 -12.84 16.34 4.82
CA SER A 135 -13.56 15.67 5.90
C SER A 135 -12.58 14.87 6.76
N ILE A 136 -12.85 14.77 8.06
CA ILE A 136 -12.01 13.95 8.99
C ILE A 136 -11.85 12.53 8.46
N TRP A 137 -12.91 11.96 7.88
CA TRP A 137 -12.88 10.64 7.28
C TRP A 137 -11.89 10.54 6.11
N SER A 138 -11.93 11.48 5.17
CA SER A 138 -11.00 11.47 4.02
C SER A 138 -9.56 11.73 4.45
N ALA A 139 -9.35 12.59 5.46
CA ALA A 139 -8.02 12.85 6.03
C ALA A 139 -7.38 11.62 6.68
N MET A 140 -8.17 10.68 7.18
CA MET A 140 -7.67 9.42 7.76
C MET A 140 -7.58 8.31 6.71
N ALA A 141 -8.59 8.17 5.86
CA ALA A 141 -8.70 7.08 4.90
C ALA A 141 -7.66 7.18 3.77
N GLN A 142 -7.41 8.37 3.25
CA GLN A 142 -6.48 8.54 2.12
C GLN A 142 -5.02 8.18 2.49
N PRO A 143 -4.40 8.73 3.56
CA PRO A 143 -3.06 8.34 3.96
C PRO A 143 -2.94 6.83 4.26
N TYR A 144 -3.97 6.23 4.86
CA TYR A 144 -4.02 4.81 5.13
C TYR A 144 -4.01 3.97 3.84
N ARG A 145 -4.80 4.35 2.83
CA ARG A 145 -4.81 3.70 1.52
C ARG A 145 -3.44 3.77 0.85
N TYR A 146 -2.83 4.97 0.80
CA TYR A 146 -1.49 5.14 0.24
C TYR A 146 -0.42 4.37 1.01
N PHE A 147 -0.52 4.33 2.34
CA PHE A 147 0.37 3.51 3.16
C PHE A 147 0.31 2.03 2.76
N CYS A 148 -0.89 1.45 2.66
CA CYS A 148 -1.06 0.04 2.29
C CYS A 148 -0.50 -0.25 0.90
N LEU A 149 -0.81 0.59 -0.09
CA LEU A 149 -0.33 0.45 -1.46
C LEU A 149 1.20 0.54 -1.52
N LEU A 150 1.78 1.61 -1.00
CA LEU A 150 3.22 1.83 -1.02
C LEU A 150 3.97 0.72 -0.27
N PHE A 151 3.46 0.27 0.88
CA PHE A 151 4.08 -0.80 1.64
C PHE A 151 4.20 -2.08 0.80
N VAL A 152 3.10 -2.52 0.17
CA VAL A 152 3.09 -3.73 -0.65
C VAL A 152 4.01 -3.59 -1.86
N PHE A 153 3.98 -2.46 -2.56
CA PHE A 153 4.82 -2.21 -3.73
C PHE A 153 6.31 -2.20 -3.38
N ILE A 154 6.71 -1.46 -2.34
CA ILE A 154 8.11 -1.37 -1.92
C ILE A 154 8.61 -2.74 -1.48
N PHE A 155 7.82 -3.47 -0.68
CA PHE A 155 8.17 -4.80 -0.20
C PHE A 155 8.42 -5.77 -1.36
N GLN A 156 7.52 -5.82 -2.34
CA GLN A 156 7.65 -6.70 -3.49
C GLN A 156 8.79 -6.27 -4.43
N PHE A 157 8.98 -4.98 -4.61
CA PHE A 157 10.11 -4.47 -5.38
C PHE A 157 11.46 -4.87 -4.76
N LEU A 158 11.62 -4.72 -3.44
CA LEU A 158 12.83 -5.13 -2.74
C LEU A 158 13.04 -6.64 -2.83
N ARG A 159 11.98 -7.44 -2.65
CA ARG A 159 12.03 -8.90 -2.82
C ARG A 159 12.49 -9.29 -4.22
N TRP A 160 11.92 -8.68 -5.25
CA TRP A 160 12.31 -8.94 -6.64
C TRP A 160 13.76 -8.52 -6.92
N ARG A 161 14.19 -7.38 -6.40
CA ARG A 161 15.58 -6.93 -6.53
C ARG A 161 16.55 -7.89 -5.86
N ASP A 162 16.24 -8.35 -4.65
CA ASP A 162 17.10 -9.26 -3.89
C ASP A 162 17.09 -10.70 -4.45
N SER A 163 16.16 -11.04 -5.36
CA SER A 163 16.08 -12.35 -6.03
C SER A 163 16.91 -12.44 -7.33
N ARG A 164 17.46 -11.31 -7.79
CA ARG A 164 18.36 -11.22 -8.96
C ARG A 164 19.81 -11.32 -8.55
#